data_f291ded279fe4798996b0851aafd35c1
#
_entry.id   f291ded279fe4798996b0851aafd35c1
#
_cell.length_a   1.000
_cell.length_b   1.000
_cell.length_c   1.000
_cell.angle_alpha   90.00
_cell.angle_beta   90.00
_cell.angle_gamma   90.00
#
_symmetry.space_group_name_H-M   'P 1'
#
loop_
_entity.id
_entity.type
_entity.pdbx_description
1 polymer ?
#
loop_
_entity_poly.entity_id
_entity_poly.type
_entity_poly.pdbx_seq_one_letter_code
_entity_poly.pdbx_strand_id
1 'polypeptide(L)'
;MSSNYVIHPIPLETIGGFAKPKMTYPFNWGQTVSMGVYVWYLEGPRENIIVDVGIAPERLLTRGYTVEPIQTLDEGLKKMGLGVGDIDFVIVTHSHHDHIASAHQFPKAKFIIQRAELEFVRDPHPIFKAIHPKDLLELIEGLHFEVVEGDTKIDEGIELLLTPGHTPGNQSVAVKTAQGTAIITGWCCIQEDFDPPPEIREAGLFLIPPGIHTDLMQAYESAVRVKNIADLVIPIHELELIHKATIP
;
A
#
# COMPACT_ATOMS: atom_id res chain seq x y z
N MET A 1 0.99 -20.18 21.13
CA MET A 1 1.05 -20.40 19.66
C MET A 1 1.90 -19.26 19.10
N SER A 2 2.67 -19.49 18.04
CA SER A 2 3.45 -18.41 17.41
C SER A 2 2.48 -17.33 16.92
N SER A 3 2.79 -16.05 17.20
CA SER A 3 2.09 -14.89 16.65
C SER A 3 2.70 -14.43 15.32
N ASN A 4 3.47 -15.29 14.67
CA ASN A 4 4.11 -14.96 13.40
C ASN A 4 3.14 -15.18 12.25
N TYR A 5 3.19 -14.27 11.30
CA TYR A 5 2.46 -14.28 10.05
C TYR A 5 3.39 -14.63 8.88
N VAL A 6 2.81 -15.10 7.80
CA VAL A 6 3.44 -15.20 6.48
C VAL A 6 2.75 -14.20 5.55
N ILE A 7 3.53 -13.37 4.88
CA ILE A 7 2.99 -12.38 3.95
C ILE A 7 3.01 -12.96 2.54
N HIS A 8 1.86 -12.99 1.88
CA HIS A 8 1.72 -13.42 0.50
C HIS A 8 1.42 -12.22 -0.40
N PRO A 9 2.40 -11.78 -1.23
CA PRO A 9 2.12 -10.82 -2.28
C PRO A 9 1.18 -11.44 -3.31
N ILE A 10 0.08 -10.77 -3.61
CA ILE A 10 -0.85 -11.13 -4.68
C ILE A 10 -0.75 -10.02 -5.74
N PRO A 11 0.16 -10.16 -6.73
CA PRO A 11 0.27 -9.17 -7.80
C PRO A 11 -0.94 -9.26 -8.71
N LEU A 12 -1.57 -8.12 -8.98
CA LEU A 12 -2.74 -8.01 -9.84
C LEU A 12 -2.37 -7.59 -11.26
N GLU A 13 -1.58 -6.54 -11.37
CA GLU A 13 -1.09 -5.98 -12.64
C GLU A 13 0.23 -5.23 -12.43
N THR A 14 0.87 -4.90 -13.56
CA THR A 14 1.95 -3.90 -13.60
C THR A 14 1.49 -2.64 -14.31
N ILE A 15 1.99 -1.49 -13.87
CA ILE A 15 1.80 -0.18 -14.50
C ILE A 15 3.14 0.25 -15.09
N GLY A 16 3.21 0.32 -16.43
CA GLY A 16 4.40 0.76 -17.15
C GLY A 16 4.41 2.27 -17.43
N GLY A 17 5.62 2.80 -17.65
CA GLY A 17 5.79 4.20 -18.05
C GLY A 17 5.42 5.22 -16.96
N PHE A 18 5.38 4.81 -15.70
CA PHE A 18 5.12 5.72 -14.59
C PHE A 18 6.28 6.69 -14.41
N ALA A 19 6.00 7.99 -14.29
CA ALA A 19 7.06 8.98 -14.12
C ALA A 19 7.80 8.75 -12.80
N LYS A 20 9.07 8.34 -12.88
CA LYS A 20 9.88 7.92 -11.73
C LYS A 20 9.98 8.97 -10.62
N PRO A 21 10.05 10.30 -10.90
CA PRO A 21 10.03 11.33 -9.86
C PRO A 21 8.76 11.35 -8.98
N LYS A 22 7.67 10.71 -9.40
CA LYS A 22 6.48 10.54 -8.56
C LYS A 22 6.72 9.59 -7.36
N MET A 23 7.76 8.77 -7.44
CA MET A 23 8.23 7.90 -6.35
C MET A 23 9.48 8.48 -5.70
N THR A 24 10.43 8.96 -6.49
CA THR A 24 11.81 9.29 -6.09
C THR A 24 12.08 10.79 -6.10
N TYR A 25 11.32 11.58 -5.36
CA TYR A 25 11.46 13.04 -5.37
C TYR A 25 12.69 13.54 -4.56
N PRO A 26 13.46 14.52 -5.05
CA PRO A 26 13.35 15.27 -6.30
C PRO A 26 14.26 14.75 -7.43
N PHE A 27 14.45 13.45 -7.51
CA PHE A 27 15.43 12.84 -8.43
C PHE A 27 14.77 12.22 -9.65
N ASN A 28 15.60 11.68 -10.56
CA ASN A 28 15.19 10.85 -11.70
C ASN A 28 14.23 11.54 -12.70
N TRP A 29 14.31 12.88 -12.84
CA TRP A 29 13.52 13.63 -13.81
C TRP A 29 13.73 13.13 -15.23
N GLY A 30 12.63 12.96 -15.97
CA GLY A 30 12.65 12.43 -17.34
C GLY A 30 12.76 10.91 -17.43
N GLN A 31 12.91 10.21 -16.32
CA GLN A 31 12.90 8.75 -16.26
C GLN A 31 11.50 8.21 -15.98
N THR A 32 11.26 6.97 -16.41
CA THR A 32 10.08 6.20 -16.09
C THR A 32 10.44 4.92 -15.37
N VAL A 33 9.49 4.36 -14.64
CA VAL A 33 9.59 3.09 -13.95
C VAL A 33 8.34 2.27 -14.19
N SER A 34 8.44 0.95 -14.14
CA SER A 34 7.29 0.06 -14.00
C SER A 34 7.09 -0.28 -12.54
N MET A 35 5.84 -0.37 -12.11
CA MET A 35 5.47 -0.68 -10.73
C MET A 35 4.44 -1.78 -10.68
N GLY A 36 4.42 -2.54 -9.57
CA GLY A 36 3.39 -3.54 -9.30
C GLY A 36 2.23 -2.97 -8.51
N VAL A 37 1.03 -3.50 -8.76
CA VAL A 37 -0.16 -3.30 -7.91
C VAL A 37 -0.45 -4.62 -7.21
N TYR A 38 -0.58 -4.56 -5.89
CA TYR A 38 -0.67 -5.75 -5.04
C TYR A 38 -1.86 -5.69 -4.10
N VAL A 39 -2.33 -6.89 -3.74
CA VAL A 39 -3.03 -7.17 -2.50
C VAL A 39 -2.10 -8.05 -1.67
N TRP A 40 -2.04 -7.85 -0.36
CA TRP A 40 -1.18 -8.62 0.52
C TRP A 40 -2.04 -9.47 1.45
N TYR A 41 -1.96 -10.78 1.32
CA TYR A 41 -2.62 -11.67 2.27
C TYR A 41 -1.69 -11.96 3.45
N LEU A 42 -2.19 -11.77 4.65
CA LEU A 42 -1.47 -12.04 5.90
C LEU A 42 -1.98 -13.36 6.47
N GLU A 43 -1.28 -14.46 6.14
CA GLU A 43 -1.61 -15.78 6.64
C GLU A 43 -1.17 -15.89 8.10
N GLY A 44 -2.11 -16.08 9.01
CA GLY A 44 -1.88 -16.08 10.44
C GLY A 44 -2.84 -17.00 11.21
N PRO A 45 -2.79 -16.93 12.55
CA PRO A 45 -3.44 -17.93 13.40
C PRO A 45 -4.96 -17.78 13.54
N ARG A 46 -5.56 -16.72 13.07
CA ARG A 46 -6.97 -16.41 13.35
C ARG A 46 -7.74 -15.99 12.10
N GLU A 47 -7.84 -14.67 11.89
CA GLU A 47 -8.65 -14.07 10.85
C GLU A 47 -7.92 -14.06 9.50
N ASN A 48 -8.68 -14.05 8.40
CA ASN A 48 -8.17 -13.81 7.07
C ASN A 48 -8.07 -12.31 6.83
N ILE A 49 -6.85 -11.80 6.83
CA ILE A 49 -6.55 -10.37 6.72
C ILE A 49 -5.84 -10.11 5.40
N ILE A 50 -6.32 -9.10 4.68
CA ILE A 50 -5.59 -8.56 3.54
C ILE A 50 -5.23 -7.09 3.76
N VAL A 51 -4.15 -6.65 3.10
CA VAL A 51 -3.77 -5.24 3.02
C VAL A 51 -4.04 -4.78 1.59
N ASP A 52 -4.81 -3.72 1.48
CA ASP A 52 -5.34 -3.14 0.24
C ASP A 52 -6.19 -4.11 -0.60
N VAL A 53 -6.84 -3.61 -1.63
CA VAL A 53 -7.74 -4.40 -2.49
C VAL A 53 -7.50 -4.17 -3.99
N GLY A 54 -6.51 -3.37 -4.35
CA GLY A 54 -6.17 -3.11 -5.73
C GLY A 54 -7.22 -2.32 -6.51
N ILE A 55 -7.11 -2.39 -7.82
CA ILE A 55 -7.97 -1.72 -8.80
C ILE A 55 -8.19 -2.66 -9.99
N ALA A 56 -9.29 -2.50 -10.71
CA ALA A 56 -9.49 -3.19 -11.97
C ALA A 56 -8.63 -2.56 -13.09
N PRO A 57 -7.94 -3.35 -13.94
CA PRO A 57 -7.05 -2.84 -14.99
C PRO A 57 -7.73 -1.84 -15.93
N GLU A 58 -9.02 -2.04 -16.23
CA GLU A 58 -9.80 -1.16 -17.11
C GLU A 58 -9.87 0.26 -16.59
N ARG A 59 -9.90 0.45 -15.26
CA ARG A 59 -9.92 1.78 -14.63
C ARG A 59 -8.58 2.50 -14.79
N LEU A 60 -7.48 1.79 -14.80
CA LEU A 60 -6.15 2.32 -15.07
C LEU A 60 -5.97 2.70 -16.55
N LEU A 61 -6.44 1.83 -17.45
CA LEU A 61 -6.42 2.09 -18.90
C LEU A 61 -7.20 3.35 -19.27
N THR A 62 -8.38 3.58 -18.68
CA THR A 62 -9.16 4.81 -18.91
C THR A 62 -8.44 6.09 -18.44
N ARG A 63 -7.44 5.96 -17.59
CA ARG A 63 -6.57 7.06 -17.12
C ARG A 63 -5.29 7.23 -17.93
N GLY A 64 -5.12 6.43 -19.00
CA GLY A 64 -3.99 6.53 -19.92
C GLY A 64 -2.72 5.83 -19.45
N TYR A 65 -2.80 4.95 -18.44
CA TYR A 65 -1.67 4.13 -18.05
C TYR A 65 -1.47 2.95 -18.99
N THR A 66 -0.22 2.50 -19.14
CA THR A 66 0.10 1.21 -19.75
C THR A 66 -0.03 0.15 -18.67
N VAL A 67 -0.91 -0.82 -18.87
CA VAL A 67 -1.22 -1.85 -17.85
C VAL A 67 -1.03 -3.23 -18.45
N GLU A 68 -0.33 -4.09 -17.73
CA GLU A 68 -0.18 -5.51 -18.05
C GLU A 68 -0.84 -6.31 -16.92
N PRO A 69 -2.03 -6.89 -17.13
CA PRO A 69 -2.70 -7.72 -16.13
C PRO A 69 -1.89 -8.99 -15.85
N ILE A 70 -1.80 -9.39 -14.57
CA ILE A 70 -1.16 -10.63 -14.13
C ILE A 70 -2.23 -11.66 -13.77
N GLN A 71 -3.16 -11.27 -12.90
CA GLN A 71 -4.29 -12.10 -12.46
C GLN A 71 -5.38 -11.20 -11.86
N THR A 72 -6.59 -11.73 -11.81
CA THR A 72 -7.66 -11.07 -11.04
C THR A 72 -7.45 -11.30 -9.54
N LEU A 73 -8.05 -10.43 -8.72
CA LEU A 73 -8.04 -10.57 -7.26
C LEU A 73 -8.60 -11.93 -6.81
N ASP A 74 -9.71 -12.37 -7.41
CA ASP A 74 -10.34 -13.67 -7.13
C ASP A 74 -9.42 -14.85 -7.46
N GLU A 75 -8.71 -14.80 -8.59
CA GLU A 75 -7.71 -15.83 -8.95
C GLU A 75 -6.55 -15.86 -7.95
N GLY A 76 -6.10 -14.67 -7.51
CA GLY A 76 -5.03 -14.56 -6.51
C GLY A 76 -5.43 -15.16 -5.16
N LEU A 77 -6.62 -14.84 -4.65
CA LEU A 77 -7.15 -15.40 -3.40
C LEU A 77 -7.37 -16.92 -3.51
N LYS A 78 -7.87 -17.41 -4.63
CA LYS A 78 -8.07 -18.85 -4.86
C LYS A 78 -6.77 -19.67 -4.77
N LYS A 79 -5.62 -19.09 -5.15
CA LYS A 79 -4.32 -19.75 -4.97
C LYS A 79 -3.97 -19.93 -3.49
N MET A 80 -4.53 -19.10 -2.62
CA MET A 80 -4.41 -19.23 -1.15
C MET A 80 -5.54 -20.10 -0.55
N GLY A 81 -6.42 -20.66 -1.37
CA GLY A 81 -7.59 -21.42 -0.92
C GLY A 81 -8.74 -20.56 -0.40
N LEU A 82 -8.75 -19.28 -0.71
CA LEU A 82 -9.71 -18.30 -0.23
C LEU A 82 -10.57 -17.73 -1.37
N GLY A 83 -11.73 -17.23 -1.01
CA GLY A 83 -12.55 -16.35 -1.85
C GLY A 83 -12.76 -15.00 -1.18
N VAL A 84 -13.28 -14.03 -1.91
CA VAL A 84 -13.58 -12.68 -1.36
C VAL A 84 -14.51 -12.71 -0.15
N GLY A 85 -15.37 -13.73 -0.05
CA GLY A 85 -16.30 -13.93 1.08
C GLY A 85 -15.67 -14.47 2.36
N ASP A 86 -14.41 -14.93 2.29
CA ASP A 86 -13.66 -15.50 3.41
C ASP A 86 -12.75 -14.47 4.09
N ILE A 87 -12.67 -13.25 3.55
CA ILE A 87 -11.87 -12.17 4.12
C ILE A 87 -12.63 -11.47 5.24
N ASP A 88 -12.03 -11.45 6.42
CA ASP A 88 -12.60 -10.84 7.63
C ASP A 88 -12.25 -9.35 7.74
N PHE A 89 -10.99 -9.01 7.45
CA PHE A 89 -10.47 -7.65 7.55
C PHE A 89 -9.70 -7.23 6.31
N VAL A 90 -9.90 -5.98 5.92
CA VAL A 90 -9.11 -5.27 4.93
C VAL A 90 -8.42 -4.10 5.61
N ILE A 91 -7.10 -4.12 5.68
CA ILE A 91 -6.32 -2.97 6.14
C ILE A 91 -6.11 -2.06 4.94
N VAL A 92 -6.62 -0.84 4.99
CA VAL A 92 -6.45 0.17 3.93
C VAL A 92 -5.23 1.00 4.25
N THR A 93 -4.17 0.92 3.44
CA THR A 93 -2.96 1.72 3.64
C THR A 93 -3.24 3.20 3.43
N HIS A 94 -3.92 3.52 2.34
CA HIS A 94 -4.40 4.86 2.01
C HIS A 94 -5.47 4.79 0.91
N SER A 95 -6.06 5.92 0.56
CA SER A 95 -7.26 5.99 -0.27
C SER A 95 -7.00 6.23 -1.76
N HIS A 96 -5.77 6.09 -2.27
CA HIS A 96 -5.56 6.11 -3.71
C HIS A 96 -6.26 4.91 -4.37
N HIS A 97 -6.72 5.12 -5.60
CA HIS A 97 -7.60 4.18 -6.28
C HIS A 97 -6.99 2.79 -6.52
N ASP A 98 -5.69 2.68 -6.69
CA ASP A 98 -4.96 1.41 -6.83
C ASP A 98 -4.84 0.61 -5.53
N HIS A 99 -5.31 1.17 -4.41
CA HIS A 99 -5.35 0.51 -3.09
C HIS A 99 -6.76 0.19 -2.63
N ILE A 100 -7.78 1.00 -3.03
CA ILE A 100 -9.13 0.88 -2.46
C ILE A 100 -10.26 0.68 -3.49
N ALA A 101 -9.99 0.83 -4.79
CA ALA A 101 -11.06 0.86 -5.79
C ALA A 101 -11.85 -0.44 -5.93
N SER A 102 -11.28 -1.59 -5.56
CA SER A 102 -11.95 -2.89 -5.58
C SER A 102 -12.66 -3.26 -4.27
N ALA A 103 -12.79 -2.32 -3.31
CA ALA A 103 -13.36 -2.57 -1.99
C ALA A 103 -14.80 -3.11 -2.02
N HIS A 104 -15.60 -2.74 -3.03
CA HIS A 104 -16.96 -3.23 -3.23
C HIS A 104 -17.06 -4.75 -3.39
N GLN A 105 -15.95 -5.44 -3.70
CA GLN A 105 -15.91 -6.91 -3.80
C GLN A 105 -15.94 -7.60 -2.43
N PHE A 106 -15.70 -6.86 -1.34
CA PHE A 106 -15.63 -7.37 0.03
C PHE A 106 -16.76 -6.85 0.93
N PRO A 107 -18.04 -7.11 0.61
CA PRO A 107 -19.17 -6.50 1.33
C PRO A 107 -19.33 -6.97 2.78
N LYS A 108 -18.65 -8.06 3.17
CA LYS A 108 -18.69 -8.63 4.52
C LYS A 108 -17.50 -8.22 5.38
N ALA A 109 -16.38 -7.85 4.76
CA ALA A 109 -15.15 -7.51 5.47
C ALA A 109 -15.30 -6.17 6.22
N LYS A 110 -14.56 -6.07 7.33
CA LYS A 110 -14.35 -4.78 8.00
C LYS A 110 -13.11 -4.11 7.43
N PHE A 111 -13.23 -2.85 7.07
CA PHE A 111 -12.15 -2.05 6.53
C PHE A 111 -11.52 -1.20 7.64
N ILE A 112 -10.25 -1.45 7.95
CA ILE A 112 -9.51 -0.71 8.97
C ILE A 112 -8.78 0.44 8.29
N ILE A 113 -9.11 1.66 8.67
CA ILE A 113 -8.60 2.88 8.06
C ILE A 113 -8.32 3.95 9.13
N GLN A 114 -7.29 4.77 8.92
CA GLN A 114 -7.05 5.93 9.76
C GLN A 114 -8.14 6.99 9.58
N ARG A 115 -8.55 7.65 10.68
CA ARG A 115 -9.55 8.72 10.65
C ARG A 115 -9.19 9.82 9.65
N ALA A 116 -7.93 10.28 9.70
CA ALA A 116 -7.46 11.33 8.80
C ALA A 116 -7.54 10.93 7.31
N GLU A 117 -7.40 9.64 7.00
CA GLU A 117 -7.53 9.14 5.63
C GLU A 117 -8.98 9.12 5.17
N LEU A 118 -9.88 8.63 6.02
CA LEU A 118 -11.32 8.60 5.73
C LEU A 118 -11.89 10.02 5.55
N GLU A 119 -11.44 10.97 6.35
CA GLU A 119 -11.81 12.38 6.22
C GLU A 119 -11.26 12.98 4.91
N PHE A 120 -9.98 12.69 4.59
CA PHE A 120 -9.33 13.15 3.37
C PHE A 120 -10.01 12.64 2.10
N VAL A 121 -10.42 11.37 2.04
CA VAL A 121 -11.10 10.84 0.86
C VAL A 121 -12.50 11.40 0.70
N ARG A 122 -13.20 11.74 1.80
CA ARG A 122 -14.54 12.33 1.78
C ARG A 122 -14.57 13.78 1.32
N ASP A 123 -13.57 14.57 1.72
CA ASP A 123 -13.44 15.98 1.32
C ASP A 123 -11.98 16.34 1.01
N PRO A 124 -11.42 15.81 -0.09
CA PRO A 124 -10.03 16.08 -0.45
C PRO A 124 -9.85 17.56 -0.84
N HIS A 125 -8.69 18.11 -0.48
CA HIS A 125 -8.30 19.44 -0.93
C HIS A 125 -8.41 19.52 -2.48
N PRO A 126 -8.84 20.66 -3.06
CA PRO A 126 -9.08 20.78 -4.50
C PRO A 126 -7.94 20.29 -5.40
N ILE A 127 -6.68 20.45 -4.99
CA ILE A 127 -5.52 19.99 -5.75
C ILE A 127 -5.46 18.44 -5.85
N PHE A 128 -6.05 17.73 -4.89
CA PHE A 128 -6.04 16.28 -4.84
C PHE A 128 -7.31 15.62 -5.41
N LYS A 129 -8.33 16.42 -5.74
CA LYS A 129 -9.61 15.90 -6.30
C LYS A 129 -9.43 15.09 -7.59
N ALA A 130 -8.35 15.33 -8.33
CA ALA A 130 -8.02 14.54 -9.52
C ALA A 130 -7.54 13.11 -9.18
N ILE A 131 -6.99 12.93 -7.98
CA ILE A 131 -6.50 11.64 -7.48
C ILE A 131 -7.64 10.85 -6.84
N HIS A 132 -8.62 11.57 -6.24
CA HIS A 132 -9.83 11.02 -5.65
C HIS A 132 -11.05 11.37 -6.52
N PRO A 133 -11.30 10.63 -7.61
CA PRO A 133 -12.48 10.87 -8.44
C PRO A 133 -13.76 10.58 -7.66
N LYS A 134 -14.86 11.26 -8.04
CA LYS A 134 -16.15 11.14 -7.33
C LYS A 134 -16.68 9.71 -7.25
N ASP A 135 -16.42 8.90 -8.28
CA ASP A 135 -16.84 7.50 -8.31
C ASP A 135 -16.13 6.65 -7.25
N LEU A 136 -14.93 7.04 -6.79
CA LEU A 136 -14.26 6.35 -5.69
C LEU A 136 -15.03 6.50 -4.38
N LEU A 137 -15.60 7.69 -4.10
CA LEU A 137 -16.46 7.89 -2.94
C LEU A 137 -17.68 6.97 -2.98
N GLU A 138 -18.32 6.85 -4.16
CA GLU A 138 -19.47 5.95 -4.35
C GLU A 138 -19.11 4.48 -4.12
N LEU A 139 -17.88 4.07 -4.50
CA LEU A 139 -17.41 2.68 -4.31
C LEU A 139 -17.15 2.32 -2.85
N ILE A 140 -16.76 3.28 -2.02
CA ILE A 140 -16.49 3.07 -0.60
C ILE A 140 -17.68 3.41 0.29
N GLU A 141 -18.70 4.07 -0.25
CA GLU A 141 -19.93 4.37 0.48
C GLU A 141 -20.66 3.06 0.84
N GLY A 142 -21.04 2.93 2.11
CA GLY A 142 -21.69 1.72 2.62
C GLY A 142 -20.73 0.61 3.08
N LEU A 143 -19.42 0.76 2.96
CA LEU A 143 -18.47 -0.17 3.55
C LEU A 143 -18.44 -0.05 5.09
N HIS A 144 -18.14 -1.17 5.74
CA HIS A 144 -18.01 -1.23 7.20
C HIS A 144 -16.61 -0.80 7.63
N PHE A 145 -16.45 0.47 7.99
CA PHE A 145 -15.17 0.99 8.47
C PHE A 145 -14.98 0.81 9.97
N GLU A 146 -13.84 0.24 10.35
CA GLU A 146 -13.25 0.35 11.67
C GLU A 146 -12.20 1.47 11.61
N VAL A 147 -12.51 2.61 12.25
CA VAL A 147 -11.69 3.81 12.19
C VAL A 147 -10.71 3.83 13.35
N VAL A 148 -9.43 3.92 13.03
CA VAL A 148 -8.34 3.98 14.02
C VAL A 148 -7.66 5.35 14.01
N GLU A 149 -6.92 5.67 15.06
CA GLU A 149 -6.16 6.92 15.19
C GLU A 149 -4.75 6.63 15.70
N GLY A 150 -3.76 7.03 14.92
CA GLY A 150 -2.35 6.81 15.26
C GLY A 150 -1.94 5.34 15.15
N ASP A 151 -0.85 4.99 15.83
CA ASP A 151 -0.38 3.62 15.88
C ASP A 151 -1.39 2.73 16.60
N THR A 152 -1.74 1.61 15.98
CA THR A 152 -2.80 0.76 16.50
C THR A 152 -2.43 -0.71 16.37
N LYS A 153 -2.39 -1.42 17.47
CA LYS A 153 -2.18 -2.87 17.50
C LYS A 153 -3.47 -3.58 17.13
N ILE A 154 -3.42 -4.39 16.06
CA ILE A 154 -4.55 -5.20 15.61
C ILE A 154 -4.58 -6.52 16.36
N ASP A 155 -3.41 -7.17 16.45
CA ASP A 155 -3.21 -8.36 17.27
C ASP A 155 -1.74 -8.47 17.74
N GLU A 156 -1.32 -9.63 18.26
CA GLU A 156 0.05 -9.85 18.77
C GLU A 156 1.12 -9.84 17.66
N GLY A 157 0.74 -9.90 16.38
CA GLY A 157 1.65 -9.96 15.24
C GLY A 157 1.43 -8.89 14.18
N ILE A 158 0.42 -8.03 14.34
CA ILE A 158 0.10 -6.97 13.37
C ILE A 158 -0.09 -5.63 14.10
N GLU A 159 0.65 -4.63 13.69
CA GLU A 159 0.53 -3.25 14.16
C GLU A 159 0.43 -2.29 12.96
N LEU A 160 -0.52 -1.39 13.01
CA LEU A 160 -0.66 -0.29 12.07
C LEU A 160 0.18 0.88 12.57
N LEU A 161 1.01 1.40 11.71
CA LEU A 161 1.85 2.55 12.00
C LEU A 161 1.33 3.75 11.20
N LEU A 162 0.92 4.81 11.88
CA LEU A 162 0.57 6.05 11.20
C LEU A 162 1.84 6.63 10.55
N THR A 163 1.85 6.69 9.21
CA THR A 163 2.98 7.15 8.40
C THR A 163 2.53 8.23 7.42
N PRO A 164 2.15 9.42 7.93
CA PRO A 164 1.54 10.47 7.11
C PRO A 164 2.55 11.12 6.18
N GLY A 165 2.03 11.90 5.22
CA GLY A 165 2.82 12.69 4.29
C GLY A 165 2.51 12.40 2.83
N HIS A 166 2.41 11.14 2.43
CA HIS A 166 1.86 10.76 1.12
C HIS A 166 0.38 11.16 1.03
N THR A 167 -0.40 10.69 1.98
CA THR A 167 -1.71 11.23 2.36
C THR A 167 -1.73 11.53 3.86
N PRO A 168 -2.69 12.32 4.37
CA PRO A 168 -2.73 12.68 5.79
C PRO A 168 -2.92 11.51 6.74
N GLY A 169 -3.63 10.47 6.30
CA GLY A 169 -3.91 9.28 7.09
C GLY A 169 -3.23 8.02 6.57
N ASN A 170 -2.19 8.18 5.76
CA ASN A 170 -1.40 7.05 5.28
C ASN A 170 -0.88 6.21 6.45
N GLN A 171 -1.00 4.89 6.36
CA GLN A 171 -0.48 3.95 7.35
C GLN A 171 0.31 2.83 6.71
N SER A 172 1.33 2.36 7.41
CA SER A 172 2.12 1.18 7.07
C SER A 172 1.73 0.01 7.97
N VAL A 173 1.93 -1.21 7.52
CA VAL A 173 1.53 -2.42 8.26
C VAL A 173 2.78 -3.15 8.71
N ALA A 174 3.05 -3.12 10.01
CA ALA A 174 4.11 -3.90 10.62
C ALA A 174 3.60 -5.30 10.94
N VAL A 175 4.27 -6.31 10.41
CA VAL A 175 3.91 -7.71 10.51
C VAL A 175 5.06 -8.48 11.14
N LYS A 176 4.78 -9.17 12.24
CA LYS A 176 5.75 -10.07 12.88
C LYS A 176 5.86 -11.37 12.08
N THR A 177 7.01 -11.62 11.53
CA THR A 177 7.31 -12.82 10.75
C THR A 177 8.35 -13.70 11.45
N ALA A 178 8.66 -14.85 10.86
CA ALA A 178 9.72 -15.71 11.37
C ALA A 178 11.13 -15.07 11.25
N GLN A 179 11.28 -14.06 10.37
CA GLN A 179 12.54 -13.36 10.10
C GLN A 179 12.63 -11.99 10.78
N GLY A 180 11.67 -11.63 11.61
CA GLY A 180 11.60 -10.34 12.30
C GLY A 180 10.38 -9.53 11.88
N THR A 181 10.44 -8.23 12.08
CA THR A 181 9.36 -7.30 11.73
C THR A 181 9.47 -6.88 10.26
N ALA A 182 8.56 -7.39 9.42
CA ALA A 182 8.41 -6.92 8.05
C ALA A 182 7.40 -5.78 8.03
N ILE A 183 7.68 -4.69 7.28
CA ILE A 183 6.77 -3.56 7.17
C ILE A 183 6.37 -3.36 5.71
N ILE A 184 5.09 -3.58 5.42
CA ILE A 184 4.47 -3.17 4.16
C ILE A 184 4.26 -1.66 4.25
N THR A 185 4.95 -0.91 3.37
CA THR A 185 4.83 0.55 3.34
C THR A 185 3.46 0.98 2.84
N GLY A 186 2.96 2.10 3.32
CA GLY A 186 1.65 2.59 2.90
C GLY A 186 1.69 3.60 1.75
N TRP A 187 2.85 4.06 1.31
CA TRP A 187 2.99 5.12 0.31
C TRP A 187 3.63 4.65 -0.98
N CYS A 188 3.47 5.46 -2.04
CA CYS A 188 4.02 5.19 -3.36
C CYS A 188 5.56 5.17 -3.33
N CYS A 189 6.17 3.98 -3.25
CA CYS A 189 7.62 3.77 -3.15
C CYS A 189 8.08 2.46 -3.78
N ILE A 190 9.37 2.43 -4.09
CA ILE A 190 10.13 1.29 -4.60
C ILE A 190 11.39 1.07 -3.75
N GLN A 191 12.13 0.00 -3.99
CA GLN A 191 13.33 -0.34 -3.21
C GLN A 191 14.41 0.77 -3.24
N GLU A 192 14.55 1.47 -4.37
CA GLU A 192 15.50 2.58 -4.51
C GLU A 192 15.29 3.69 -3.48
N ASP A 193 14.06 3.89 -2.99
CA ASP A 193 13.76 4.92 -1.98
C ASP A 193 14.39 4.58 -0.63
N PHE A 194 14.56 3.29 -0.34
CA PHE A 194 15.18 2.78 0.89
C PHE A 194 16.65 2.41 0.77
N ASP A 195 17.16 2.30 -0.46
CA ASP A 195 18.56 2.08 -0.77
C ASP A 195 18.98 2.98 -1.95
N PRO A 196 19.11 4.29 -1.72
CA PRO A 196 19.43 5.25 -2.77
C PRO A 196 20.78 4.98 -3.43
N PRO A 197 20.95 5.31 -4.71
CA PRO A 197 22.24 5.27 -5.40
C PRO A 197 23.34 6.06 -4.65
N PRO A 198 24.62 5.69 -4.83
CA PRO A 198 25.75 6.31 -4.13
C PRO A 198 25.76 7.83 -4.20
N GLU A 199 25.50 8.40 -5.37
CA GLU A 199 25.49 9.85 -5.61
C GLU A 199 24.44 10.60 -4.78
N ILE A 200 23.31 9.97 -4.48
CA ILE A 200 22.26 10.55 -3.63
C ILE A 200 22.67 10.46 -2.15
N ARG A 201 23.30 9.33 -1.77
CA ARG A 201 23.84 9.14 -0.42
C ARG A 201 24.99 10.12 -0.11
N GLU A 202 25.86 10.37 -1.08
CA GLU A 202 26.95 11.36 -0.97
C GLU A 202 26.42 12.80 -0.82
N ALA A 203 25.24 13.08 -1.38
CA ALA A 203 24.54 14.36 -1.15
C ALA A 203 23.88 14.44 0.24
N GLY A 204 24.01 13.41 1.08
CA GLY A 204 23.52 13.38 2.47
C GLY A 204 22.10 12.84 2.64
N LEU A 205 21.50 12.25 1.60
CA LEU A 205 20.18 11.65 1.69
C LEU A 205 20.28 10.11 1.76
N PHE A 206 19.84 9.56 2.87
CA PHE A 206 19.83 8.10 3.12
C PHE A 206 18.53 7.42 2.69
N LEU A 207 17.50 8.20 2.38
CA LEU A 207 16.20 7.80 1.88
C LEU A 207 15.72 8.82 0.85
N ILE A 208 14.87 8.35 -0.08
CA ILE A 208 14.23 9.23 -1.06
C ILE A 208 12.74 9.31 -0.69
N PRO A 209 12.17 10.51 -0.48
CA PRO A 209 10.74 10.64 -0.22
C PRO A 209 9.92 10.46 -1.51
N PRO A 210 8.64 10.06 -1.38
CA PRO A 210 7.74 9.96 -2.54
C PRO A 210 7.47 11.33 -3.15
N GLY A 211 7.35 11.38 -4.48
CA GLY A 211 6.98 12.60 -5.20
C GLY A 211 5.48 12.91 -5.15
N ILE A 212 4.66 11.88 -4.94
CA ILE A 212 3.24 12.07 -4.63
C ILE A 212 3.11 12.21 -3.11
N HIS A 213 2.89 13.43 -2.64
CA HIS A 213 2.77 13.73 -1.22
C HIS A 213 1.84 14.92 -0.96
N THR A 214 1.23 14.92 0.20
CA THR A 214 0.51 16.08 0.76
C THR A 214 1.44 16.94 1.61
N ASP A 215 2.46 16.32 2.23
CA ASP A 215 3.51 16.97 3.01
C ASP A 215 4.82 16.20 2.84
N LEU A 216 5.79 16.83 2.19
CA LEU A 216 7.09 16.23 1.89
C LEU A 216 7.89 15.88 3.14
N MET A 217 7.86 16.78 4.14
CA MET A 217 8.66 16.60 5.36
C MET A 217 8.11 15.43 6.18
N GLN A 218 6.78 15.37 6.34
CA GLN A 218 6.14 14.23 7.01
C GLN A 218 6.39 12.91 6.28
N ALA A 219 6.34 12.92 4.93
CA ALA A 219 6.60 11.72 4.15
C ALA A 219 8.03 11.19 4.36
N TYR A 220 9.02 12.09 4.41
CA TYR A 220 10.41 11.74 4.71
C TYR A 220 10.56 11.16 6.12
N GLU A 221 10.01 11.84 7.14
CA GLU A 221 10.07 11.38 8.53
C GLU A 221 9.38 10.02 8.71
N SER A 222 8.28 9.79 8.00
CA SER A 222 7.59 8.50 7.97
C SER A 222 8.47 7.40 7.38
N ALA A 223 9.19 7.68 6.29
CA ALA A 223 10.12 6.74 5.67
C ALA A 223 11.32 6.43 6.60
N VAL A 224 11.89 7.46 7.26
CA VAL A 224 12.94 7.29 8.27
C VAL A 224 12.46 6.41 9.42
N ARG A 225 11.26 6.66 9.92
CA ARG A 225 10.66 5.87 10.99
C ARG A 225 10.54 4.40 10.60
N VAL A 226 9.95 4.10 9.45
CA VAL A 226 9.78 2.73 8.95
C VAL A 226 11.14 2.05 8.79
N LYS A 227 12.13 2.71 8.16
CA LYS A 227 13.47 2.16 7.97
C LYS A 227 14.16 1.78 9.28
N ASN A 228 13.94 2.58 10.35
CA ASN A 228 14.60 2.37 11.64
C ASN A 228 14.01 1.22 12.46
N ILE A 229 12.76 0.86 12.24
CA ILE A 229 12.05 -0.17 13.03
C ILE A 229 11.87 -1.50 12.27
N ALA A 230 11.98 -1.49 10.94
CA ALA A 230 11.83 -2.68 10.13
C ALA A 230 13.10 -3.52 10.09
N ASP A 231 12.97 -4.84 10.30
CA ASP A 231 13.99 -5.80 9.89
C ASP A 231 13.94 -6.01 8.37
N LEU A 232 12.74 -5.94 7.78
CA LEU A 232 12.49 -6.00 6.34
C LEU A 232 11.49 -4.92 5.92
N VAL A 233 11.91 -4.01 5.05
CA VAL A 233 10.98 -3.07 4.38
C VAL A 233 10.44 -3.71 3.12
N ILE A 234 9.11 -3.63 2.93
CA ILE A 234 8.39 -4.10 1.74
C ILE A 234 7.81 -2.86 1.04
N PRO A 235 8.51 -2.31 0.04
CA PRO A 235 7.99 -1.17 -0.72
C PRO A 235 6.78 -1.61 -1.54
N ILE A 236 5.66 -0.92 -1.35
CA ILE A 236 4.33 -1.39 -1.80
C ILE A 236 4.20 -1.57 -3.31
N HIS A 237 5.04 -0.88 -4.09
CA HIS A 237 5.02 -0.92 -5.57
C HIS A 237 6.28 -1.55 -6.19
N GLU A 238 7.15 -2.16 -5.38
CA GLU A 238 8.37 -2.77 -5.89
C GLU A 238 8.07 -3.88 -6.91
N LEU A 239 8.58 -3.72 -8.13
CA LEU A 239 8.26 -4.61 -9.24
C LEU A 239 8.75 -6.05 -9.02
N GLU A 240 9.91 -6.21 -8.41
CA GLU A 240 10.52 -7.53 -8.17
C GLU A 240 9.68 -8.44 -7.27
N LEU A 241 8.74 -7.86 -6.52
CA LEU A 241 7.85 -8.62 -5.64
C LEU A 241 6.79 -9.44 -6.40
N ILE A 242 6.57 -9.20 -7.71
CA ILE A 242 5.69 -10.05 -8.54
C ILE A 242 6.17 -11.50 -8.63
N HIS A 243 7.47 -11.73 -8.39
CA HIS A 243 8.08 -13.05 -8.42
C HIS A 243 8.17 -13.73 -7.04
N LYS A 244 7.74 -13.05 -5.98
CA LYS A 244 7.76 -13.59 -4.62
C LYS A 244 6.48 -14.35 -4.33
N ALA A 245 6.62 -15.63 -3.95
CA ALA A 245 5.47 -16.42 -3.50
C ALA A 245 5.08 -16.05 -2.06
N THR A 246 6.08 -15.88 -1.20
CA THR A 246 5.89 -15.58 0.24
C THR A 246 7.04 -14.73 0.78
N ILE A 247 6.76 -14.02 1.86
CA ILE A 247 7.71 -13.35 2.73
C ILE A 247 7.48 -13.93 4.13
N PRO A 248 8.36 -14.85 4.59
CA PRO A 248 8.16 -15.63 5.81
C PRO A 248 8.51 -14.84 7.07
#